data_a4e692add7f502768733665e1dfd9d3b
#
_entry.id   a4e692add7f502768733665e1dfd9d3b
#
_cell.length_a   1.000
_cell.length_b   1.000
_cell.length_c   1.000
_cell.angle_alpha   90.00
_cell.angle_beta   90.00
_cell.angle_gamma   90.00
#
_symmetry.space_group_name_H-M   'P 1'
#
loop_
_entity.id
_entity.type
_entity.pdbx_description
1 polymer ?
#
loop_
_entity_poly.entity_id
_entity_poly.type
_entity_poly.pdbx_seq_one_letter_code
_entity_poly.pdbx_strand_id
1 'polypeptide(L)'
;NGNLKQHVVTLASDSLKGRKAGSEESTRAARYIVEQWQAIGIKPYKDNDYFHSFDKYKNIIGIIEGGDENRKNEFIVIGAHYDHLGFKIKDNDTIIYNGADDNASGTAALIETARMLKNRQNELKRSVILVAFDAEEIGLVGSKRFVTDNLFSSGSIKLMMSVDMVGWYSTNG
;
A
#
# COMPACT_ATOMS: atom_id res chain seq x y z
N ASN A 1 12.82 -13.58 4.32
CA ASN A 1 13.58 -12.31 4.39
C ASN A 1 14.05 -11.78 3.02
N GLY A 2 14.14 -12.62 1.97
CA GLY A 2 14.59 -12.16 0.65
C GLY A 2 13.65 -11.19 -0.07
N ASN A 3 12.36 -11.38 0.11
CA ASN A 3 11.34 -10.61 -0.62
C ASN A 3 11.17 -9.17 -0.13
N LEU A 4 11.22 -8.91 1.20
CA LEU A 4 11.15 -7.55 1.75
C LEU A 4 12.21 -6.62 1.14
N LYS A 5 13.47 -7.06 1.16
CA LYS A 5 14.56 -6.28 0.55
C LYS A 5 14.31 -6.01 -0.93
N GLN A 6 13.85 -7.02 -1.68
CA GLN A 6 13.57 -6.87 -3.10
C GLN A 6 12.47 -5.85 -3.36
N HIS A 7 11.40 -5.84 -2.56
CA HIS A 7 10.32 -4.85 -2.69
C HIS A 7 10.83 -3.43 -2.42
N VAL A 8 11.62 -3.24 -1.36
CA VAL A 8 12.22 -1.92 -1.06
C VAL A 8 13.14 -1.47 -2.19
N VAL A 9 14.05 -2.34 -2.67
CA VAL A 9 14.97 -2.02 -3.78
C VAL A 9 14.20 -1.64 -5.05
N THR A 10 13.12 -2.33 -5.36
CA THR A 10 12.31 -2.03 -6.54
C THR A 10 11.57 -0.70 -6.38
N LEU A 11 10.87 -0.51 -5.26
CA LEU A 11 10.08 0.70 -5.02
C LEU A 11 10.95 1.96 -4.86
N ALA A 12 12.12 1.83 -4.25
CA ALA A 12 13.06 2.94 -4.06
C ALA A 12 14.08 3.09 -5.20
N SER A 13 13.88 2.40 -6.34
CA SER A 13 14.81 2.50 -7.47
C SER A 13 14.72 3.87 -8.17
N ASP A 14 15.84 4.32 -8.75
CA ASP A 14 15.90 5.55 -9.55
C ASP A 14 14.94 5.52 -10.75
N SER A 15 14.62 4.33 -11.26
CA SER A 15 13.65 4.17 -12.36
C SER A 15 12.25 4.65 -12.00
N LEU A 16 11.89 4.65 -10.72
CA LEU A 16 10.62 5.16 -10.21
C LEU A 16 10.69 6.64 -9.76
N LYS A 17 11.85 7.30 -9.92
CA LYS A 17 12.05 8.74 -9.69
C LYS A 17 11.30 9.30 -8.47
N GLY A 18 11.31 8.54 -7.37
CA GLY A 18 10.66 8.93 -6.12
C GLY A 18 9.13 8.92 -6.15
N ARG A 19 8.49 8.24 -7.08
CA ARG A 19 7.05 7.86 -7.06
C ARG A 19 6.08 9.02 -6.73
N LYS A 20 6.35 10.22 -7.22
CA LYS A 20 5.52 11.39 -6.91
C LYS A 20 4.05 11.11 -7.24
N ALA A 21 3.16 11.39 -6.30
CA ALA A 21 1.73 11.18 -6.46
C ALA A 21 1.18 11.73 -7.79
N GLY A 22 0.43 10.90 -8.52
CA GLY A 22 -0.15 11.25 -9.82
C GLY A 22 0.83 11.30 -10.98
N SER A 23 2.08 10.85 -10.82
CA SER A 23 3.06 10.70 -11.90
C SER A 23 2.92 9.34 -12.60
N GLU A 24 3.63 9.19 -13.73
CA GLU A 24 3.77 7.90 -14.39
C GLU A 24 4.52 6.90 -13.50
N GLU A 25 5.52 7.37 -12.78
CA GLU A 25 6.33 6.57 -11.86
C GLU A 25 5.49 6.04 -10.69
N SER A 26 4.61 6.86 -10.11
CA SER A 26 3.62 6.41 -9.12
C SER A 26 2.69 5.34 -9.73
N THR A 27 2.25 5.52 -10.97
CA THR A 27 1.43 4.52 -11.68
C THR A 27 2.20 3.21 -11.89
N ARG A 28 3.50 3.25 -12.17
CA ARG A 28 4.34 2.05 -12.29
C ARG A 28 4.52 1.34 -10.93
N ALA A 29 4.72 2.12 -9.86
CA ALA A 29 4.75 1.56 -8.51
C ALA A 29 3.42 0.89 -8.13
N ALA A 30 2.30 1.51 -8.47
CA ALA A 30 0.97 0.95 -8.26
C ALA A 30 0.78 -0.39 -8.99
N ARG A 31 1.19 -0.49 -10.26
CA ARG A 31 1.14 -1.74 -11.03
C ARG A 31 2.01 -2.83 -10.40
N TYR A 32 3.22 -2.48 -9.96
CA TYR A 32 4.09 -3.42 -9.26
C TYR A 32 3.40 -4.02 -8.03
N ILE A 33 2.73 -3.21 -7.20
CA ILE A 33 2.00 -3.69 -6.02
C ILE A 33 0.88 -4.65 -6.44
N VAL A 34 0.10 -4.29 -7.46
CA VAL A 34 -0.97 -5.14 -8.00
C VAL A 34 -0.42 -6.49 -8.48
N GLU A 35 0.68 -6.49 -9.24
CA GLU A 35 1.34 -7.72 -9.72
C GLU A 35 1.76 -8.62 -8.55
N GLN A 36 2.32 -8.04 -7.47
CA GLN A 36 2.67 -8.81 -6.28
C GLN A 36 1.43 -9.42 -5.61
N TRP A 37 0.36 -8.65 -5.47
CA TRP A 37 -0.88 -9.13 -4.87
C TRP A 37 -1.58 -10.19 -5.72
N GLN A 38 -1.58 -10.06 -7.05
CA GLN A 38 -2.08 -11.08 -7.96
C GLN A 38 -1.28 -12.39 -7.84
N ALA A 39 0.05 -12.30 -7.79
CA ALA A 39 0.92 -13.48 -7.61
C ALA A 39 0.69 -14.20 -6.27
N ILE A 40 0.27 -13.47 -5.23
CA ILE A 40 -0.10 -14.01 -3.91
C ILE A 40 -1.52 -14.60 -3.93
N GLY A 41 -2.37 -14.22 -4.89
CA GLY A 41 -3.78 -14.59 -4.96
C GLY A 41 -4.69 -13.73 -4.04
N ILE A 42 -4.30 -12.48 -3.79
CA ILE A 42 -5.17 -11.48 -3.14
C ILE A 42 -6.29 -11.14 -4.13
N LYS A 43 -7.52 -11.05 -3.66
CA LYS A 43 -8.64 -10.63 -4.49
C LYS A 43 -8.72 -9.10 -4.57
N PRO A 44 -9.11 -8.53 -5.73
CA PRO A 44 -9.45 -7.11 -5.82
C PRO A 44 -10.69 -6.78 -4.98
N TYR A 45 -10.84 -5.52 -4.60
CA TYR A 45 -11.98 -5.09 -3.78
C TYR A 45 -13.30 -4.98 -4.56
N LYS A 46 -13.21 -4.85 -5.89
CA LYS A 46 -14.38 -4.68 -6.76
C LYS A 46 -14.13 -5.39 -8.10
N ASP A 47 -15.06 -6.27 -8.49
CA ASP A 47 -15.01 -7.02 -9.75
C ASP A 47 -13.60 -7.59 -10.00
N ASN A 48 -12.87 -7.08 -10.98
CA ASN A 48 -11.48 -7.43 -11.27
C ASN A 48 -10.55 -6.23 -11.13
N ASP A 49 -10.95 -5.19 -10.38
CA ASP A 49 -10.20 -3.94 -10.25
C ASP A 49 -9.67 -3.75 -8.83
N TYR A 50 -8.36 -3.54 -8.72
CA TYR A 50 -7.70 -3.17 -7.48
C TYR A 50 -7.68 -1.66 -7.27
N PHE A 51 -7.93 -0.85 -8.31
CA PHE A 51 -7.74 0.59 -8.26
C PHE A 51 -9.00 1.32 -7.80
N HIS A 52 -8.89 1.99 -6.67
CA HIS A 52 -9.81 3.03 -6.25
C HIS A 52 -9.30 4.36 -6.79
N SER A 53 -9.80 4.78 -7.95
CA SER A 53 -9.36 5.97 -8.67
C SER A 53 -10.12 7.22 -8.22
N PHE A 54 -9.42 8.33 -8.02
CA PHE A 54 -9.95 9.65 -7.68
C PHE A 54 -9.03 10.73 -8.25
N ASP A 55 -9.62 11.72 -8.92
CA ASP A 55 -8.87 12.73 -9.65
C ASP A 55 -7.82 12.09 -10.57
N LYS A 56 -6.53 12.38 -10.35
CA LYS A 56 -5.39 11.75 -11.04
C LYS A 56 -4.66 10.69 -10.19
N TYR A 57 -5.17 10.38 -9.03
CA TYR A 57 -4.56 9.47 -8.04
C TYR A 57 -5.32 8.15 -7.96
N LYS A 58 -4.72 7.16 -7.30
CA LYS A 58 -5.36 5.86 -7.13
C LYS A 58 -4.84 5.13 -5.90
N ASN A 59 -5.71 4.79 -4.99
CA ASN A 59 -5.38 3.77 -3.98
C ASN A 59 -5.45 2.38 -4.61
N ILE A 60 -4.71 1.44 -4.05
CA ILE A 60 -4.77 0.03 -4.44
C ILE A 60 -5.40 -0.72 -3.28
N ILE A 61 -6.47 -1.48 -3.55
CA ILE A 61 -7.25 -2.15 -2.52
C ILE A 61 -7.39 -3.63 -2.86
N GLY A 62 -6.95 -4.47 -1.91
CA GLY A 62 -7.10 -5.92 -1.98
C GLY A 62 -7.82 -6.47 -0.76
N ILE A 63 -8.42 -7.64 -0.90
CA ILE A 63 -9.19 -8.29 0.17
C ILE A 63 -8.71 -9.72 0.38
N ILE A 64 -8.56 -10.09 1.65
CA ILE A 64 -8.45 -11.46 2.11
C ILE A 64 -9.71 -11.78 2.91
N GLU A 65 -10.56 -12.65 2.39
CA GLU A 65 -11.80 -13.04 3.09
C GLU A 65 -11.50 -13.90 4.30
N GLY A 66 -12.15 -13.58 5.42
CA GLY A 66 -12.15 -14.41 6.61
C GLY A 66 -13.06 -15.65 6.47
N GLY A 67 -12.79 -16.69 7.24
CA GLY A 67 -13.53 -17.96 7.19
C GLY A 67 -14.69 -18.07 8.16
N ASP A 68 -14.90 -17.12 9.07
CA ASP A 68 -15.99 -17.17 10.06
C ASP A 68 -17.25 -16.49 9.47
N GLU A 69 -18.29 -17.28 9.22
CA GLU A 69 -19.56 -16.83 8.62
C GLU A 69 -20.21 -15.65 9.38
N ASN A 70 -20.01 -15.56 10.69
CA ASN A 70 -20.57 -14.48 11.51
C ASN A 70 -19.69 -13.23 11.53
N ARG A 71 -18.42 -13.33 11.15
CA ARG A 71 -17.43 -12.26 11.28
C ARG A 71 -16.72 -11.88 9.97
N LYS A 72 -16.90 -12.63 8.89
CA LYS A 72 -16.27 -12.34 7.59
C LYS A 72 -16.66 -10.97 7.01
N ASN A 73 -17.81 -10.41 7.45
CA ASN A 73 -18.26 -9.07 7.06
C ASN A 73 -17.74 -7.95 7.99
N GLU A 74 -16.92 -8.30 8.97
CA GLU A 74 -16.15 -7.36 9.78
C GLU A 74 -14.73 -7.30 9.24
N PHE A 75 -14.17 -6.09 9.15
CA PHE A 75 -12.90 -5.85 8.48
C PHE A 75 -11.82 -5.33 9.44
N ILE A 76 -10.59 -5.79 9.20
CA ILE A 76 -9.37 -5.16 9.68
C ILE A 76 -8.71 -4.52 8.47
N VAL A 77 -8.39 -3.22 8.54
CA VAL A 77 -7.69 -2.51 7.48
C VAL A 77 -6.20 -2.45 7.82
N ILE A 78 -5.36 -2.80 6.87
CA ILE A 78 -3.90 -2.61 6.97
C ILE A 78 -3.49 -1.76 5.77
N GLY A 79 -2.87 -0.62 6.03
CA GLY A 79 -2.49 0.33 5.00
C GLY A 79 -1.06 0.83 5.10
N ALA A 80 -0.50 1.22 3.96
CA ALA A 80 0.75 1.96 3.83
C ALA A 80 0.65 2.88 2.62
N HIS A 81 1.28 4.06 2.63
CA HIS A 81 1.33 4.86 1.41
C HIS A 81 2.50 4.41 0.53
N TYR A 82 2.34 4.55 -0.79
CA TYR A 82 3.34 4.13 -1.77
C TYR A 82 3.93 5.28 -2.60
N ASP A 83 3.32 6.46 -2.56
CA ASP A 83 3.88 7.67 -3.15
C ASP A 83 5.04 8.22 -2.33
N HIS A 84 5.83 9.13 -2.92
CA HIS A 84 6.86 9.90 -2.24
C HIS A 84 7.11 11.21 -2.99
N LEU A 85 8.15 11.97 -2.60
CA LEU A 85 8.38 13.35 -3.02
C LEU A 85 8.77 13.54 -4.49
N GLY A 86 9.16 12.46 -5.18
CA GLY A 86 9.58 12.55 -6.57
C GLY A 86 11.05 12.94 -6.73
N PHE A 87 11.32 13.89 -7.60
CA PHE A 87 12.67 14.40 -7.84
C PHE A 87 12.66 15.92 -8.02
N LYS A 88 13.82 16.53 -7.90
CA LYS A 88 14.07 17.94 -8.27
C LYS A 88 15.27 18.06 -9.17
N ILE A 89 15.29 19.12 -9.97
CA ILE A 89 16.48 19.52 -10.76
C ILE A 89 17.14 20.67 -10.01
N LYS A 90 18.43 20.53 -9.73
CA LYS A 90 19.26 21.56 -9.11
C LYS A 90 20.62 21.61 -9.83
N ASP A 91 21.03 22.78 -10.31
CA ASP A 91 22.32 23.00 -10.97
C ASP A 91 22.60 22.02 -12.13
N ASN A 92 21.58 21.70 -12.94
CA ASN A 92 21.55 20.70 -14.01
C ASN A 92 21.64 19.22 -13.54
N ASP A 93 21.68 18.97 -12.24
CA ASP A 93 21.64 17.62 -11.68
C ASP A 93 20.22 17.21 -11.27
N THR A 94 19.89 15.95 -11.47
CA THR A 94 18.63 15.36 -10.99
C THR A 94 18.85 14.71 -9.63
N ILE A 95 18.20 15.27 -8.63
CA ILE A 95 18.19 14.71 -7.26
C ILE A 95 16.89 13.94 -7.08
N ILE A 96 16.97 12.62 -6.97
CA ILE A 96 15.83 11.74 -6.77
C ILE A 96 15.63 11.50 -5.26
N TYR A 97 14.42 11.72 -4.80
CA TYR A 97 14.00 11.31 -3.45
C TYR A 97 13.48 9.88 -3.52
N ASN A 98 14.35 8.91 -3.30
CA ASN A 98 14.04 7.50 -3.51
C ASN A 98 13.00 6.95 -2.52
N GLY A 99 12.91 7.51 -1.30
CA GLY A 99 11.92 7.12 -0.31
C GLY A 99 12.02 5.64 0.07
N ALA A 100 13.21 5.18 0.47
CA ALA A 100 13.41 3.78 0.83
C ALA A 100 12.72 3.44 2.16
N ASP A 101 12.91 4.30 3.17
CA ASP A 101 12.21 4.17 4.44
C ASP A 101 10.80 4.78 4.33
N ASP A 102 10.70 5.97 3.80
CA ASP A 102 9.46 6.71 3.57
C ASP A 102 8.99 6.58 2.09
N ASN A 103 8.02 5.76 1.73
CA ASN A 103 7.52 4.67 2.56
C ASN A 103 7.55 3.36 1.76
N ALA A 104 8.66 3.11 1.02
CA ALA A 104 8.85 1.82 0.38
C ALA A 104 8.97 0.69 1.42
N SER A 105 9.48 0.99 2.64
CA SER A 105 9.57 0.04 3.74
C SER A 105 8.19 -0.43 4.21
N GLY A 106 7.27 0.49 4.47
CA GLY A 106 5.89 0.17 4.86
C GLY A 106 5.11 -0.51 3.75
N THR A 107 5.28 -0.07 2.49
CA THR A 107 4.66 -0.74 1.33
C THR A 107 5.18 -2.17 1.15
N ALA A 108 6.50 -2.40 1.32
CA ALA A 108 7.08 -3.74 1.28
C ALA A 108 6.54 -4.62 2.43
N ALA A 109 6.43 -4.06 3.63
CA ALA A 109 5.85 -4.75 4.78
C ALA A 109 4.37 -5.10 4.52
N LEU A 110 3.59 -4.22 3.87
CA LEU A 110 2.21 -4.48 3.49
C LEU A 110 2.10 -5.67 2.51
N ILE A 111 2.97 -5.73 1.49
CA ILE A 111 3.01 -6.83 0.52
C ILE A 111 3.33 -8.16 1.21
N GLU A 112 4.33 -8.19 2.09
CA GLU A 112 4.72 -9.42 2.79
C GLU A 112 3.68 -9.84 3.85
N THR A 113 3.06 -8.87 4.53
CA THR A 113 1.91 -9.14 5.42
C THR A 113 0.76 -9.76 4.66
N ALA A 114 0.44 -9.26 3.46
CA ALA A 114 -0.56 -9.85 2.58
C ALA A 114 -0.26 -11.32 2.29
N ARG A 115 0.99 -11.66 1.97
CA ARG A 115 1.44 -13.04 1.72
C ARG A 115 1.26 -13.92 2.96
N MET A 116 1.72 -13.44 4.12
CA MET A 116 1.62 -14.19 5.37
C MET A 116 0.16 -14.47 5.75
N LEU A 117 -0.70 -13.47 5.66
CA LEU A 117 -2.12 -13.60 5.95
C LEU A 117 -2.83 -14.50 4.93
N LYS A 118 -2.50 -14.39 3.66
CA LYS A 118 -3.08 -15.24 2.61
C LYS A 118 -2.74 -16.72 2.83
N ASN A 119 -1.50 -17.04 3.21
CA ASN A 119 -1.09 -18.41 3.52
C ASN A 119 -1.81 -18.98 4.75
N ARG A 120 -2.33 -18.12 5.61
CA ARG A 120 -3.10 -18.49 6.82
C ARG A 120 -4.56 -18.09 6.73
N GLN A 121 -5.10 -17.89 5.54
CA GLN A 121 -6.45 -17.37 5.31
C GLN A 121 -7.52 -18.16 6.07
N ASN A 122 -7.40 -19.47 6.14
CA ASN A 122 -8.36 -20.34 6.83
C ASN A 122 -8.41 -20.13 8.36
N GLU A 123 -7.40 -19.47 8.94
CA GLU A 123 -7.34 -19.13 10.36
C GLU A 123 -7.95 -17.76 10.66
N LEU A 124 -8.16 -16.94 9.62
CA LEU A 124 -8.73 -15.60 9.78
C LEU A 124 -10.23 -15.69 10.03
N LYS A 125 -10.68 -15.11 11.14
CA LYS A 125 -12.12 -15.00 11.43
C LYS A 125 -12.74 -13.82 10.67
N ARG A 126 -12.08 -12.65 10.71
CA ARG A 126 -12.48 -11.43 10.01
C ARG A 126 -11.76 -11.31 8.67
N SER A 127 -12.39 -10.62 7.76
CA SER A 127 -11.73 -10.24 6.50
C SER A 127 -10.70 -9.14 6.72
N VAL A 128 -9.67 -9.13 5.87
CA VAL A 128 -8.63 -8.10 5.90
C VAL A 128 -8.69 -7.30 4.61
N ILE A 129 -8.78 -5.98 4.73
CA ILE A 129 -8.63 -5.03 3.65
C ILE A 129 -7.18 -4.54 3.67
N LEU A 130 -6.49 -4.72 2.56
CA LEU A 130 -5.14 -4.22 2.32
C LEU A 130 -5.25 -2.96 1.46
N VAL A 131 -4.64 -1.85 1.89
CA VAL A 131 -4.70 -0.60 1.13
C VAL A 131 -3.31 -0.02 0.96
N ALA A 132 -2.85 0.11 -0.29
CA ALA A 132 -1.72 0.98 -0.60
C ALA A 132 -2.27 2.35 -1.00
N PHE A 133 -2.01 3.36 -0.17
CA PHE A 133 -2.53 4.71 -0.35
C PHE A 133 -1.66 5.51 -1.31
N ASP A 134 -2.29 6.30 -2.19
CA ASP A 134 -1.63 7.33 -2.99
C ASP A 134 -1.80 8.70 -2.35
N ALA A 135 -0.95 9.64 -2.74
CA ALA A 135 -1.08 11.05 -2.40
C ALA A 135 -1.10 11.33 -0.88
N GLU A 136 -0.30 10.58 -0.13
CA GLU A 136 -0.05 10.83 1.29
C GLU A 136 0.72 12.14 1.47
N GLU A 137 1.83 12.30 0.74
CA GLU A 137 2.81 13.40 0.81
C GLU A 137 2.23 14.78 0.47
N ILE A 138 1.06 14.81 -0.12
CA ILE A 138 0.34 16.06 -0.45
C ILE A 138 -0.88 16.29 0.46
N GLY A 139 -0.90 15.67 1.62
CA GLY A 139 -1.87 15.92 2.68
C GLY A 139 -2.89 14.80 2.88
N LEU A 140 -2.47 13.54 2.87
CA LEU A 140 -3.30 12.37 3.21
C LEU A 140 -4.51 12.21 2.27
N VAL A 141 -4.37 12.61 0.98
CA VAL A 141 -5.53 12.65 0.06
C VAL A 141 -6.11 11.28 -0.15
N GLY A 142 -5.26 10.25 -0.37
CA GLY A 142 -5.72 8.89 -0.62
C GLY A 142 -6.48 8.27 0.54
N SER A 143 -5.98 8.42 1.77
CA SER A 143 -6.66 7.90 2.95
C SER A 143 -7.97 8.66 3.26
N LYS A 144 -8.00 9.98 3.06
CA LYS A 144 -9.23 10.77 3.15
C LYS A 144 -10.28 10.28 2.15
N ARG A 145 -9.89 10.06 0.89
CA ARG A 145 -10.80 9.55 -0.15
C ARG A 145 -11.31 8.14 0.18
N PHE A 146 -10.47 7.25 0.68
CA PHE A 146 -10.88 5.92 1.12
C PHE A 146 -12.02 5.99 2.16
N VAL A 147 -11.95 6.94 3.09
CA VAL A 147 -12.99 7.14 4.11
C VAL A 147 -14.23 7.83 3.53
N THR A 148 -14.05 8.93 2.79
CA THR A 148 -15.19 9.75 2.30
C THR A 148 -16.00 9.07 1.21
N ASP A 149 -15.38 8.25 0.38
CA ASP A 149 -16.08 7.51 -0.68
C ASP A 149 -16.86 6.30 -0.13
N ASN A 150 -16.72 6.03 1.17
CA ASN A 150 -17.48 5.01 1.92
C ASN A 150 -17.53 3.65 1.22
N LEU A 151 -16.38 3.21 0.68
CA LEU A 151 -16.26 1.94 -0.05
C LEU A 151 -16.63 0.75 0.82
N PHE A 152 -16.42 0.87 2.12
CA PHE A 152 -16.77 -0.10 3.15
C PHE A 152 -17.52 0.63 4.26
N SER A 153 -18.61 0.06 4.75
CA SER A 153 -19.36 0.65 5.87
C SER A 153 -18.44 0.86 7.07
N SER A 154 -18.41 2.05 7.62
CA SER A 154 -17.58 2.40 8.78
C SER A 154 -17.88 1.51 10.00
N GLY A 155 -19.12 1.06 10.17
CA GLY A 155 -19.50 0.12 11.22
C GLY A 155 -18.92 -1.29 11.05
N SER A 156 -18.52 -1.67 9.85
CA SER A 156 -17.89 -2.97 9.55
C SER A 156 -16.38 -2.98 9.80
N ILE A 157 -15.71 -1.83 9.81
CA ILE A 157 -14.27 -1.72 10.08
C ILE A 157 -14.06 -1.72 11.60
N LYS A 158 -13.32 -2.71 12.12
CA LYS A 158 -13.05 -2.88 13.54
C LYS A 158 -11.70 -2.37 13.99
N LEU A 159 -10.74 -2.30 13.08
CA LEU A 159 -9.37 -1.83 13.34
C LEU A 159 -8.76 -1.31 12.05
N MET A 160 -7.96 -0.26 12.17
CA MET A 160 -7.05 0.23 11.13
C MET A 160 -5.64 0.25 11.68
N MET A 161 -4.70 -0.31 10.91
CA MET A 161 -3.26 -0.20 11.15
C MET A 161 -2.62 0.53 9.97
N SER A 162 -1.87 1.60 10.25
CA SER A 162 -1.04 2.29 9.28
C SER A 162 0.42 1.88 9.48
N VAL A 163 1.09 1.50 8.40
CA VAL A 163 2.48 1.06 8.40
C VAL A 163 3.30 2.12 7.69
N ASP A 164 4.16 2.79 8.44
CA ASP A 164 4.93 3.92 7.93
C ASP A 164 6.33 3.93 8.53
N MET A 165 7.36 4.12 7.68
CA MET A 165 8.77 4.26 8.05
C MET A 165 9.27 3.14 8.99
N VAL A 166 9.15 1.88 8.57
CA VAL A 166 9.51 0.71 9.39
C VAL A 166 10.88 0.11 9.05
N GLY A 167 11.66 0.78 8.21
CA GLY A 167 12.99 0.34 7.78
C GLY A 167 14.13 0.82 8.67
N TRP A 168 13.89 1.80 9.55
CA TRP A 168 14.91 2.37 10.41
C TRP A 168 14.67 1.99 11.88
N TYR A 169 15.71 1.54 12.55
CA TYR A 169 15.73 1.33 13.99
C TYR A 169 16.92 2.05 14.61
N SER A 170 16.67 3.01 15.50
CA SER A 170 17.72 3.66 16.29
C SER A 170 18.03 2.80 17.51
N THR A 171 19.29 2.41 17.66
CA THR A 171 19.78 1.75 18.86
C THR A 171 20.11 2.71 20.00
N ASN A 172 20.01 4.02 19.73
CA ASN A 172 20.21 5.10 20.70
C ASN A 172 18.84 5.55 21.21
N GLY A 173 18.30 4.83 22.18
CA GLY A 173 17.14 5.23 22.97
C GLY A 173 17.58 5.94 24.24
#